data_60dcff7860fa8eb0b327515fc39464c7
#
_entry.id   60dcff7860fa8eb0b327515fc39464c7
#
_cell.length_a   1.000
_cell.length_b   1.000
_cell.length_c   1.000
_cell.angle_alpha   90.00
_cell.angle_beta   90.00
_cell.angle_gamma   90.00
#
_symmetry.space_group_name_H-M   'P 1'
#
loop_
_entity.id
_entity.type
_entity.pdbx_description
1 polymer ?
#
loop_
_entity_poly.entity_id
_entity_poly.type
_entity_poly.pdbx_seq_one_letter_code
_entity_poly.pdbx_strand_id
1 'polypeptide(L)'
;MTAAESPAPPTRRLGALRLLWPFVKPHWLLAVGWLVFLATSSGATLVLPLAVRHVIDQGFSDSNAAAINEIFLGLFGVALVLAFATAARYFCITLLGERALASLRGQLYAHVVKLDVGFFERSRVGELISRLGTDTEVVQALVGSGISVALRSLVMLLGASAMMVWTSPRLAGLTGLVIPLVMVPILLFGRRVQKLSRASQDRLADAAALANETLNAAPAVKAYAREDIESRRYGVAIMRALDSARQRIGMRAWLTAVVIVLFFGAITLVLWAGARDVLAHTLDAGVLGQFVLYAVFAAGSIAGLSEVWGDVMRAAGAMERIGELFAERAGITSPPQPVTLPRPVRGALHFEHIGFHYPTRPDTAALEDFELDIQPGETVALVGPSGAGKSTVLALLLRFYDPQSGRIMLDGVDLRALALPELRGVIALVPQETAIFAGTAADNIRFGRQDASDAEVLAAAHAAEAHEFISDMQGGYAAELGERGVRLSGGQRQRIAIARAILRDAPLLLLDEATSALDAQSEAAIQQALQRLEQGRTTLVIAHRLATVQRADRIVVMDGGRIVAQGTHESLLAEGGLYAELAHLQFVA
;
A
#
# COMPACT_ATOMS: atom_id res chain seq x y z
N MET A 1 5.33 -28.45 20.09
CA MET A 1 4.85 -27.41 19.15
C MET A 1 3.62 -26.76 19.78
N THR A 2 3.84 -25.72 20.56
CA THR A 2 2.78 -24.89 21.15
C THR A 2 2.18 -24.03 20.06
N ALA A 3 0.88 -24.20 19.81
CA ALA A 3 0.13 -23.34 18.92
C ALA A 3 0.26 -21.88 19.40
N ALA A 4 0.91 -21.04 18.60
CA ALA A 4 0.94 -19.61 18.84
C ALA A 4 -0.52 -19.11 18.78
N GLU A 5 -1.04 -18.64 19.90
CA GLU A 5 -2.31 -17.95 19.96
C GLU A 5 -2.28 -16.79 18.96
N SER A 6 -3.20 -16.86 17.99
CA SER A 6 -3.43 -15.78 17.05
C SER A 6 -3.75 -14.51 17.84
N PRO A 7 -3.04 -13.39 17.67
CA PRO A 7 -3.31 -12.18 18.42
C PRO A 7 -4.76 -11.77 18.20
N ALA A 8 -5.46 -11.44 19.29
CA ALA A 8 -6.83 -10.95 19.25
C ALA A 8 -6.92 -9.78 18.26
N PRO A 9 -7.97 -9.70 17.40
CA PRO A 9 -8.09 -8.63 16.43
C PRO A 9 -8.06 -7.29 17.16
N PRO A 10 -7.24 -6.33 16.71
CA PRO A 10 -7.12 -5.03 17.36
C PRO A 10 -8.51 -4.39 17.49
N THR A 11 -8.82 -3.87 18.66
CA THR A 11 -10.05 -3.12 18.91
C THR A 11 -10.04 -1.91 17.98
N ARG A 12 -10.81 -1.95 16.89
CA ARG A 12 -10.90 -0.91 15.86
C ARG A 12 -11.21 0.43 16.52
N ARG A 13 -10.21 1.28 16.64
CA ARG A 13 -10.32 2.55 17.33
C ARG A 13 -10.86 3.60 16.35
N LEU A 14 -12.09 4.06 16.56
CA LEU A 14 -12.68 5.20 15.83
C LEU A 14 -11.76 6.44 15.85
N GLY A 15 -10.91 6.54 16.89
CA GLY A 15 -9.90 7.59 17.00
C GLY A 15 -8.90 7.67 15.84
N ALA A 16 -8.66 6.56 15.13
CA ALA A 16 -7.77 6.55 13.96
C ALA A 16 -8.28 7.44 12.81
N LEU A 17 -9.61 7.65 12.71
CA LEU A 17 -10.18 8.54 11.71
C LEU A 17 -9.77 10.01 11.92
N ARG A 18 -9.31 10.40 13.10
CA ARG A 18 -8.77 11.76 13.34
C ARG A 18 -7.51 12.04 12.50
N LEU A 19 -6.77 11.01 12.10
CA LEU A 19 -5.62 11.14 11.21
C LEU A 19 -6.00 11.68 9.82
N LEU A 20 -7.29 11.65 9.44
CA LEU A 20 -7.78 12.23 8.18
C LEU A 20 -7.91 13.75 8.24
N TRP A 21 -8.03 14.32 9.44
CA TRP A 21 -8.30 15.76 9.58
C TRP A 21 -7.29 16.68 8.90
N PRO A 22 -5.96 16.44 8.97
CA PRO A 22 -4.98 17.26 8.26
C PRO A 22 -5.18 17.29 6.75
N PHE A 23 -5.72 16.21 6.16
CA PHE A 23 -5.96 16.08 4.71
C PHE A 23 -7.28 16.71 4.27
N VAL A 24 -8.26 16.82 5.16
CA VAL A 24 -9.57 17.43 4.88
C VAL A 24 -9.53 18.93 5.13
N LYS A 25 -8.84 19.40 6.17
CA LYS A 25 -8.78 20.80 6.60
C LYS A 25 -8.42 21.79 5.48
N PRO A 26 -7.46 21.54 4.57
CA PRO A 26 -7.12 22.47 3.50
C PRO A 26 -8.27 22.76 2.53
N HIS A 27 -9.26 21.85 2.46
CA HIS A 27 -10.39 21.91 1.53
C HIS A 27 -11.70 22.31 2.20
N TRP A 28 -11.63 23.12 3.27
CA TRP A 28 -12.78 23.54 4.09
C TRP A 28 -13.93 24.17 3.30
N LEU A 29 -13.63 24.89 2.18
CA LEU A 29 -14.65 25.48 1.32
C LEU A 29 -15.57 24.43 0.69
N LEU A 30 -15.01 23.28 0.27
CA LEU A 30 -15.79 22.15 -0.24
C LEU A 30 -16.63 21.53 0.87
N ALA A 31 -16.09 21.43 2.10
CA ALA A 31 -16.82 20.92 3.26
C ALA A 31 -17.99 21.82 3.63
N VAL A 32 -17.81 23.15 3.62
CA VAL A 32 -18.91 24.10 3.86
C VAL A 32 -19.96 24.02 2.77
N GLY A 33 -19.55 24.04 1.49
CA GLY A 33 -20.47 23.88 0.34
C GLY A 33 -21.29 22.58 0.47
N TRP A 34 -20.62 21.46 0.78
CA TRP A 34 -21.28 20.19 1.03
C TRP A 34 -22.33 20.27 2.14
N LEU A 35 -22.01 20.90 3.30
CA LEU A 35 -22.96 21.05 4.42
C LEU A 35 -24.17 21.92 4.04
N VAL A 36 -23.96 23.02 3.31
CA VAL A 36 -25.04 23.89 2.83
C VAL A 36 -25.97 23.11 1.91
N PHE A 37 -25.43 22.42 0.90
CA PHE A 37 -26.24 21.65 -0.04
C PHE A 37 -26.88 20.41 0.62
N LEU A 38 -26.26 19.85 1.65
CA LEU A 38 -26.86 18.79 2.45
C LEU A 38 -28.08 19.31 3.23
N ALA A 39 -27.97 20.47 3.87
CA ALA A 39 -29.08 21.10 4.58
C ALA A 39 -30.23 21.45 3.62
N THR A 40 -29.92 22.04 2.47
CA THR A 40 -30.89 22.40 1.44
C THR A 40 -31.59 21.16 0.87
N SER A 41 -30.85 20.11 0.50
CA SER A 41 -31.46 18.88 -0.05
C SER A 41 -32.29 18.11 0.97
N SER A 42 -31.84 18.07 2.25
CA SER A 42 -32.61 17.44 3.34
C SER A 42 -33.87 18.22 3.66
N GLY A 43 -33.78 19.56 3.73
CA GLY A 43 -34.93 20.45 3.94
C GLY A 43 -35.97 20.31 2.81
N ALA A 44 -35.52 20.36 1.54
CA ALA A 44 -36.40 20.15 0.39
C ALA A 44 -37.11 18.78 0.44
N THR A 45 -36.40 17.71 0.87
CA THR A 45 -36.99 16.38 1.03
C THR A 45 -38.06 16.37 2.14
N LEU A 46 -37.82 17.04 3.28
CA LEU A 46 -38.77 17.09 4.39
C LEU A 46 -40.01 17.94 4.08
N VAL A 47 -39.96 18.84 3.09
CA VAL A 47 -41.10 19.64 2.64
C VAL A 47 -42.08 18.83 1.79
N LEU A 48 -41.60 17.79 1.07
CA LEU A 48 -42.45 17.00 0.15
C LEU A 48 -43.72 16.42 0.83
N PRO A 49 -43.67 15.80 2.03
CA PRO A 49 -44.89 15.30 2.67
C PRO A 49 -45.91 16.39 3.02
N LEU A 50 -45.43 17.61 3.33
CA LEU A 50 -46.34 18.77 3.58
C LEU A 50 -47.09 19.14 2.31
N ALA A 51 -46.40 19.16 1.18
CA ALA A 51 -47.02 19.46 -0.11
C ALA A 51 -48.07 18.38 -0.50
N VAL A 52 -47.73 17.09 -0.26
CA VAL A 52 -48.68 15.98 -0.49
C VAL A 52 -49.93 16.12 0.36
N ARG A 53 -49.76 16.48 1.65
CA ARG A 53 -50.91 16.81 2.53
C ARG A 53 -51.81 17.88 1.88
N HIS A 54 -51.21 18.98 1.42
CA HIS A 54 -51.96 20.10 0.83
C HIS A 54 -52.73 19.69 -0.42
N VAL A 55 -52.14 18.82 -1.26
CA VAL A 55 -52.86 18.25 -2.42
C VAL A 55 -54.05 17.40 -1.99
N ILE A 56 -53.89 16.55 -0.94
CA ILE A 56 -55.00 15.66 -0.50
C ILE A 56 -56.11 16.47 0.17
N ASP A 57 -55.79 17.44 1.02
CA ASP A 57 -56.77 18.19 1.81
C ASP A 57 -57.51 19.27 1.00
N GLN A 58 -56.86 19.90 -0.01
CA GLN A 58 -57.40 21.01 -0.76
C GLN A 58 -57.59 20.73 -2.26
N GLY A 59 -56.80 19.80 -2.83
CA GLY A 59 -56.82 19.50 -4.27
C GLY A 59 -58.05 18.75 -4.77
N PHE A 60 -58.75 18.05 -3.88
CA PHE A 60 -59.97 17.27 -4.20
C PHE A 60 -61.23 17.90 -3.63
N SER A 61 -61.17 19.01 -2.91
CA SER A 61 -62.31 19.79 -2.49
C SER A 61 -62.58 20.93 -3.45
N ASP A 62 -63.68 20.82 -4.22
CA ASP A 62 -64.31 21.78 -5.10
C ASP A 62 -63.45 22.64 -6.07
N SER A 63 -63.54 22.24 -7.36
CA SER A 63 -63.59 23.09 -8.57
C SER A 63 -62.53 24.19 -8.80
N ASN A 64 -61.38 24.21 -8.11
CA ASN A 64 -60.35 25.24 -8.32
C ASN A 64 -59.10 24.69 -9.05
N ALA A 65 -59.20 24.48 -10.38
CA ALA A 65 -58.10 24.02 -11.19
C ALA A 65 -56.85 24.93 -11.14
N ALA A 66 -57.01 26.20 -10.80
CA ALA A 66 -55.92 27.14 -10.64
C ALA A 66 -55.05 26.82 -9.40
N ALA A 67 -55.71 26.51 -8.25
CA ALA A 67 -54.99 26.15 -7.04
C ALA A 67 -54.18 24.84 -7.18
N ILE A 68 -54.70 23.86 -7.91
CA ILE A 68 -53.98 22.62 -8.25
C ILE A 68 -52.73 22.94 -9.05
N ASN A 69 -52.80 23.80 -10.09
CA ASN A 69 -51.68 24.16 -10.91
C ASN A 69 -50.57 24.87 -10.12
N GLU A 70 -50.92 25.77 -9.17
CA GLU A 70 -49.95 26.45 -8.31
C GLU A 70 -49.21 25.46 -7.39
N ILE A 71 -49.92 24.49 -6.79
CA ILE A 71 -49.33 23.48 -5.92
C ILE A 71 -48.36 22.59 -6.69
N PHE A 72 -48.76 22.10 -7.90
CA PHE A 72 -47.89 21.28 -8.75
C PHE A 72 -46.69 22.06 -9.29
N LEU A 73 -46.82 23.35 -9.60
CA LEU A 73 -45.72 24.21 -9.99
C LEU A 73 -44.73 24.40 -8.81
N GLY A 74 -45.25 24.59 -7.60
CA GLY A 74 -44.46 24.66 -6.38
C GLY A 74 -43.72 23.36 -6.10
N LEU A 75 -44.38 22.20 -6.23
CA LEU A 75 -43.74 20.87 -6.13
C LEU A 75 -42.63 20.69 -7.15
N PHE A 76 -42.82 21.12 -8.39
CA PHE A 76 -41.81 21.08 -9.43
C PHE A 76 -40.61 21.98 -9.06
N GLY A 77 -40.86 23.16 -8.51
CA GLY A 77 -39.80 24.04 -7.97
C GLY A 77 -38.98 23.37 -6.86
N VAL A 78 -39.67 22.72 -5.90
CA VAL A 78 -38.99 21.94 -4.84
C VAL A 78 -38.15 20.80 -5.44
N ALA A 79 -38.68 20.10 -6.46
CA ALA A 79 -37.94 19.04 -7.15
C ALA A 79 -36.67 19.55 -7.86
N LEU A 80 -36.74 20.72 -8.49
CA LEU A 80 -35.56 21.36 -9.10
C LEU A 80 -34.50 21.74 -8.06
N VAL A 81 -34.93 22.35 -6.95
CA VAL A 81 -34.03 22.69 -5.82
C VAL A 81 -33.39 21.42 -5.26
N LEU A 82 -34.19 20.36 -5.06
CA LEU A 82 -33.71 19.07 -4.56
C LEU A 82 -32.68 18.44 -5.52
N ALA A 83 -32.96 18.45 -6.82
CA ALA A 83 -32.07 17.91 -7.83
C ALA A 83 -30.72 18.65 -7.87
N PHE A 84 -30.76 20.00 -7.93
CA PHE A 84 -29.56 20.83 -7.93
C PHE A 84 -28.77 20.68 -6.62
N ALA A 85 -29.43 20.79 -5.47
CA ALA A 85 -28.78 20.67 -4.17
C ALA A 85 -28.15 19.29 -3.96
N THR A 86 -28.82 18.22 -4.46
CA THR A 86 -28.28 16.85 -4.38
C THR A 86 -27.05 16.69 -5.29
N ALA A 87 -27.09 17.19 -6.51
CA ALA A 87 -25.98 17.14 -7.44
C ALA A 87 -24.76 17.95 -6.92
N ALA A 88 -25.01 19.16 -6.45
CA ALA A 88 -23.96 20.02 -5.88
C ALA A 88 -23.36 19.42 -4.60
N ARG A 89 -24.18 18.85 -3.73
CA ARG A 89 -23.73 18.12 -2.53
C ARG A 89 -22.84 16.95 -2.90
N TYR A 90 -23.26 16.14 -3.88
CA TYR A 90 -22.48 15.00 -4.37
C TYR A 90 -21.13 15.44 -4.93
N PHE A 91 -21.13 16.48 -5.76
CA PHE A 91 -19.91 17.04 -6.33
C PHE A 91 -18.93 17.51 -5.24
N CYS A 92 -19.41 18.31 -4.28
CA CYS A 92 -18.56 18.85 -3.22
C CYS A 92 -17.93 17.76 -2.36
N ILE A 93 -18.70 16.76 -1.93
CA ILE A 93 -18.19 15.71 -1.04
C ILE A 93 -17.25 14.74 -1.78
N THR A 94 -17.60 14.37 -3.01
CA THR A 94 -16.77 13.47 -3.81
C THR A 94 -15.43 14.11 -4.16
N LEU A 95 -15.45 15.39 -4.60
CA LEU A 95 -14.21 16.12 -4.89
C LEU A 95 -13.36 16.33 -3.63
N LEU A 96 -13.99 16.56 -2.48
CA LEU A 96 -13.31 16.63 -1.18
C LEU A 96 -12.60 15.30 -0.87
N GLY A 97 -13.30 14.18 -1.04
CA GLY A 97 -12.75 12.84 -0.83
C GLY A 97 -11.56 12.56 -1.74
N GLU A 98 -11.67 12.86 -3.04
CA GLU A 98 -10.59 12.66 -4.02
C GLU A 98 -9.33 13.48 -3.67
N ARG A 99 -9.50 14.76 -3.33
CA ARG A 99 -8.37 15.63 -2.97
C ARG A 99 -7.69 15.20 -1.67
N ALA A 100 -8.48 14.87 -0.65
CA ALA A 100 -7.95 14.38 0.62
C ALA A 100 -7.16 13.08 0.42
N LEU A 101 -7.68 12.16 -0.40
CA LEU A 101 -7.04 10.90 -0.69
C LEU A 101 -5.76 11.06 -1.52
N ALA A 102 -5.77 11.90 -2.56
CA ALA A 102 -4.58 12.17 -3.35
C ALA A 102 -3.43 12.70 -2.46
N SER A 103 -3.76 13.62 -1.53
CA SER A 103 -2.80 14.14 -0.55
C SER A 103 -2.32 13.04 0.42
N LEU A 104 -3.22 12.20 0.92
CA LEU A 104 -2.88 11.07 1.81
C LEU A 104 -1.94 10.09 1.11
N ARG A 105 -2.27 9.65 -0.11
CA ARG A 105 -1.44 8.72 -0.90
C ARG A 105 -0.06 9.30 -1.18
N GLY A 106 0.00 10.58 -1.61
CA GLY A 106 1.27 11.25 -1.88
C GLY A 106 2.17 11.34 -0.65
N GLN A 107 1.62 11.74 0.50
CA GLN A 107 2.39 11.83 1.74
C GLN A 107 2.79 10.45 2.28
N LEU A 108 1.90 9.45 2.20
CA LEU A 108 2.21 8.09 2.63
C LEU A 108 3.32 7.48 1.78
N TYR A 109 3.26 7.63 0.45
CA TYR A 109 4.31 7.16 -0.45
C TYR A 109 5.64 7.86 -0.17
N ALA A 110 5.63 9.20 -0.04
CA ALA A 110 6.83 9.98 0.27
C ALA A 110 7.44 9.61 1.64
N HIS A 111 6.62 9.21 2.60
CA HIS A 111 7.07 8.72 3.91
C HIS A 111 7.71 7.33 3.78
N VAL A 112 7.01 6.38 3.16
CA VAL A 112 7.46 4.98 3.03
C VAL A 112 8.78 4.89 2.26
N VAL A 113 8.95 5.63 1.15
CA VAL A 113 10.20 5.61 0.35
C VAL A 113 11.41 6.12 1.15
N LYS A 114 11.21 6.91 2.20
CA LYS A 114 12.28 7.43 3.06
C LYS A 114 12.66 6.50 4.21
N LEU A 115 11.93 5.41 4.42
CA LEU A 115 12.27 4.41 5.44
C LEU A 115 13.56 3.66 5.06
N ASP A 116 14.21 3.07 6.06
CA ASP A 116 15.45 2.33 5.88
C ASP A 116 15.25 0.96 5.20
N VAL A 117 16.35 0.40 4.71
CA VAL A 117 16.34 -0.92 4.03
C VAL A 117 15.85 -2.02 4.97
N GLY A 118 16.19 -1.96 6.26
CA GLY A 118 15.75 -2.92 7.27
C GLY A 118 14.23 -2.97 7.43
N PHE A 119 13.51 -1.87 7.19
CA PHE A 119 12.05 -1.87 7.13
C PHE A 119 11.54 -2.70 5.95
N PHE A 120 12.10 -2.51 4.75
CA PHE A 120 11.68 -3.25 3.54
C PHE A 120 12.00 -4.74 3.62
N GLU A 121 13.09 -5.13 4.28
CA GLU A 121 13.43 -6.55 4.48
C GLU A 121 12.46 -7.26 5.44
N ARG A 122 11.94 -6.55 6.46
CA ARG A 122 10.95 -7.09 7.39
C ARG A 122 9.53 -7.05 6.85
N SER A 123 9.26 -6.14 5.91
CA SER A 123 7.93 -5.86 5.38
C SER A 123 7.69 -6.60 4.07
N ARG A 124 6.48 -7.12 3.88
CA ARG A 124 6.09 -7.69 2.59
C ARG A 124 5.67 -6.57 1.65
N VAL A 125 6.33 -6.44 0.51
CA VAL A 125 6.01 -5.42 -0.51
C VAL A 125 4.53 -5.44 -0.92
N GLY A 126 3.92 -6.63 -1.06
CA GLY A 126 2.50 -6.77 -1.35
C GLY A 126 1.59 -6.17 -0.27
N GLU A 127 2.00 -6.21 1.00
CA GLU A 127 1.26 -5.55 2.09
C GLU A 127 1.34 -4.02 1.98
N LEU A 128 2.52 -3.47 1.67
CA LEU A 128 2.70 -2.03 1.46
C LEU A 128 1.86 -1.52 0.28
N ILE A 129 1.84 -2.26 -0.83
CA ILE A 129 1.00 -1.95 -1.99
C ILE A 129 -0.49 -2.00 -1.62
N SER A 130 -0.93 -2.99 -0.84
CA SER A 130 -2.30 -3.09 -0.37
C SER A 130 -2.69 -1.91 0.54
N ARG A 131 -1.79 -1.46 1.43
CA ARG A 131 -2.03 -0.29 2.29
C ARG A 131 -2.10 1.01 1.48
N LEU A 132 -1.26 1.17 0.44
CA LEU A 132 -1.28 2.32 -0.47
C LEU A 132 -2.50 2.32 -1.42
N GLY A 133 -2.99 1.16 -1.84
CA GLY A 133 -4.13 0.97 -2.74
C GLY A 133 -5.43 0.72 -1.97
N THR A 134 -5.70 -0.52 -1.63
CA THR A 134 -6.99 -1.00 -1.10
C THR A 134 -7.41 -0.29 0.19
N ASP A 135 -6.49 -0.10 1.15
CA ASP A 135 -6.83 0.57 2.42
C ASP A 135 -7.21 2.04 2.18
N THR A 136 -6.51 2.72 1.28
CA THR A 136 -6.85 4.10 0.94
C THR A 136 -8.17 4.21 0.18
N GLU A 137 -8.56 3.22 -0.65
CA GLU A 137 -9.87 3.16 -1.32
C GLU A 137 -11.02 3.00 -0.32
N VAL A 138 -10.84 2.17 0.72
CA VAL A 138 -11.84 2.03 1.80
C VAL A 138 -12.05 3.36 2.53
N VAL A 139 -10.96 4.12 2.76
CA VAL A 139 -11.03 5.47 3.34
C VAL A 139 -11.73 6.45 2.40
N GLN A 140 -11.44 6.37 1.09
CA GLN A 140 -12.10 7.20 0.05
C GLN A 140 -13.61 7.00 0.04
N ALA A 141 -14.07 5.75 0.06
CA ALA A 141 -15.49 5.44 0.09
C ALA A 141 -16.20 6.08 1.30
N LEU A 142 -15.55 6.07 2.47
CA LEU A 142 -16.09 6.74 3.67
C LEU A 142 -16.13 8.26 3.49
N VAL A 143 -15.03 8.90 3.10
CA VAL A 143 -14.95 10.38 3.01
C VAL A 143 -15.77 10.90 1.84
N GLY A 144 -15.72 10.25 0.68
CA GLY A 144 -16.38 10.72 -0.55
C GLY A 144 -17.89 10.48 -0.58
N SER A 145 -18.42 9.51 0.15
CA SER A 145 -19.87 9.23 0.16
C SER A 145 -20.41 8.87 1.53
N GLY A 146 -19.75 8.00 2.29
CA GLY A 146 -20.23 7.43 3.53
C GLY A 146 -20.63 8.49 4.58
N ILE A 147 -19.75 9.46 4.84
CA ILE A 147 -20.02 10.55 5.79
C ILE A 147 -21.26 11.36 5.35
N SER A 148 -21.41 11.61 4.05
CA SER A 148 -22.54 12.35 3.50
C SER A 148 -23.85 11.59 3.67
N VAL A 149 -23.85 10.28 3.42
CA VAL A 149 -25.02 9.41 3.63
C VAL A 149 -25.37 9.34 5.11
N ALA A 150 -24.37 9.16 5.98
CA ALA A 150 -24.59 9.13 7.43
C ALA A 150 -25.22 10.41 7.96
N LEU A 151 -24.66 11.58 7.61
CA LEU A 151 -25.15 12.86 8.10
C LEU A 151 -26.53 13.19 7.53
N ARG A 152 -26.76 12.91 6.23
CA ARG A 152 -28.09 13.06 5.63
C ARG A 152 -29.12 12.15 6.31
N SER A 153 -28.77 10.87 6.52
CA SER A 153 -29.67 9.93 7.18
C SER A 153 -29.97 10.33 8.63
N LEU A 154 -28.99 10.88 9.34
CA LEU A 154 -29.20 11.41 10.69
C LEU A 154 -30.15 12.62 10.69
N VAL A 155 -29.93 13.59 9.79
CA VAL A 155 -30.80 14.77 9.64
C VAL A 155 -32.20 14.35 9.24
N MET A 156 -32.34 13.42 8.28
CA MET A 156 -33.64 12.91 7.85
C MET A 156 -34.38 12.13 8.96
N LEU A 157 -33.65 11.30 9.73
CA LEU A 157 -34.24 10.56 10.85
C LEU A 157 -34.77 11.51 11.91
N LEU A 158 -33.96 12.49 12.34
CA LEU A 158 -34.36 13.47 13.34
C LEU A 158 -35.48 14.37 12.83
N GLY A 159 -35.37 14.88 11.60
CA GLY A 159 -36.38 15.75 10.98
C GLY A 159 -37.70 15.02 10.75
N ALA A 160 -37.68 13.81 10.16
CA ALA A 160 -38.89 13.02 9.94
C ALA A 160 -39.54 12.61 11.27
N SER A 161 -38.78 12.20 12.29
CA SER A 161 -39.32 11.86 13.62
C SER A 161 -39.95 13.08 14.33
N ALA A 162 -39.31 14.25 14.26
CA ALA A 162 -39.86 15.48 14.79
C ALA A 162 -41.18 15.86 14.11
N MET A 163 -41.21 15.75 12.76
CA MET A 163 -42.43 16.02 11.99
C MET A 163 -43.53 15.00 12.26
N MET A 164 -43.22 13.72 12.48
CA MET A 164 -44.18 12.70 12.89
C MET A 164 -44.83 13.05 14.24
N VAL A 165 -44.02 13.43 15.25
CA VAL A 165 -44.53 13.83 16.57
C VAL A 165 -45.41 15.08 16.48
N TRP A 166 -44.99 16.07 15.65
CA TRP A 166 -45.77 17.27 15.40
C TRP A 166 -47.13 16.96 14.73
N THR A 167 -47.10 16.06 13.73
CA THR A 167 -48.29 15.73 12.92
C THR A 167 -49.31 14.93 13.70
N SER A 168 -48.93 13.88 14.41
CA SER A 168 -49.77 13.08 15.27
C SER A 168 -48.99 12.38 16.38
N PRO A 169 -48.99 12.90 17.63
CA PRO A 169 -48.30 12.28 18.76
C PRO A 169 -48.76 10.84 19.03
N ARG A 170 -50.05 10.56 18.80
CA ARG A 170 -50.63 9.21 19.00
C ARG A 170 -50.07 8.18 18.00
N LEU A 171 -50.05 8.49 16.71
CA LEU A 171 -49.50 7.61 15.68
C LEU A 171 -47.96 7.51 15.82
N ALA A 172 -47.28 8.58 16.22
CA ALA A 172 -45.84 8.57 16.50
C ALA A 172 -45.50 7.64 17.68
N GLY A 173 -46.31 7.66 18.76
CA GLY A 173 -46.16 6.72 19.87
C GLY A 173 -46.37 5.27 19.47
N LEU A 174 -47.39 4.99 18.63
CA LEU A 174 -47.64 3.65 18.08
C LEU A 174 -46.45 3.18 17.22
N THR A 175 -45.93 4.05 16.35
CA THR A 175 -44.73 3.75 15.52
C THR A 175 -43.53 3.49 16.42
N GLY A 176 -43.32 4.29 17.46
CA GLY A 176 -42.24 4.10 18.44
C GLY A 176 -42.31 2.75 19.17
N LEU A 177 -43.52 2.24 19.45
CA LEU A 177 -43.71 0.92 20.04
C LEU A 177 -43.39 -0.24 19.09
N VAL A 178 -43.56 -0.04 17.79
CA VAL A 178 -43.28 -1.07 16.78
C VAL A 178 -41.78 -1.19 16.47
N ILE A 179 -41.01 -0.11 16.63
CA ILE A 179 -39.57 -0.13 16.34
C ILE A 179 -38.82 -1.26 17.09
N PRO A 180 -39.00 -1.47 18.40
CA PRO A 180 -38.37 -2.58 19.11
C PRO A 180 -38.75 -3.96 18.55
N LEU A 181 -40.00 -4.13 18.11
CA LEU A 181 -40.49 -5.38 17.53
C LEU A 181 -39.75 -5.77 16.26
N VAL A 182 -39.39 -4.77 15.45
CA VAL A 182 -38.58 -4.98 14.22
C VAL A 182 -37.09 -5.13 14.57
N MET A 183 -36.60 -4.39 15.57
CA MET A 183 -35.17 -4.41 15.93
C MET A 183 -34.72 -5.69 16.61
N VAL A 184 -35.55 -6.31 17.43
CA VAL A 184 -35.20 -7.54 18.17
C VAL A 184 -34.80 -8.68 17.25
N PRO A 185 -35.55 -9.06 16.20
CA PRO A 185 -35.10 -10.08 15.24
C PRO A 185 -33.80 -9.71 14.53
N ILE A 186 -33.63 -8.45 14.13
CA ILE A 186 -32.41 -7.98 13.46
C ILE A 186 -31.18 -8.17 14.37
N LEU A 187 -31.28 -7.84 15.65
CA LEU A 187 -30.20 -7.99 16.62
C LEU A 187 -29.87 -9.46 16.92
N LEU A 188 -30.91 -10.29 17.09
CA LEU A 188 -30.75 -11.72 17.42
C LEU A 188 -30.16 -12.51 16.25
N PHE A 189 -30.77 -12.40 15.07
CA PHE A 189 -30.36 -13.16 13.89
C PHE A 189 -29.17 -12.51 13.17
N GLY A 190 -29.01 -11.20 13.25
CA GLY A 190 -27.89 -10.47 12.64
C GLY A 190 -26.54 -10.97 13.14
N ARG A 191 -26.39 -11.25 14.44
CA ARG A 191 -25.16 -11.84 15.02
C ARG A 191 -24.86 -13.21 14.41
N ARG A 192 -25.88 -14.03 14.16
CA ARG A 192 -25.74 -15.36 13.56
C ARG A 192 -25.36 -15.27 12.08
N VAL A 193 -25.98 -14.33 11.34
CA VAL A 193 -25.61 -14.03 9.95
C VAL A 193 -24.14 -13.52 9.87
N GLN A 194 -23.73 -12.69 10.80
CA GLN A 194 -22.35 -12.18 10.86
C GLN A 194 -21.33 -13.31 11.11
N LYS A 195 -21.64 -14.24 12.02
CA LYS A 195 -20.79 -15.43 12.28
C LYS A 195 -20.65 -16.32 11.04
N LEU A 196 -21.77 -16.60 10.37
CA LEU A 196 -21.78 -17.39 9.11
C LEU A 196 -21.06 -16.65 7.97
N SER A 197 -21.15 -15.32 7.94
CA SER A 197 -20.44 -14.50 6.95
C SER A 197 -18.93 -14.60 7.12
N ARG A 198 -18.42 -14.54 8.36
CA ARG A 198 -16.99 -14.73 8.65
C ARG A 198 -16.52 -16.12 8.23
N ALA A 199 -17.23 -17.18 8.65
CA ALA A 199 -16.89 -18.55 8.26
C ALA A 199 -16.86 -18.75 6.73
N SER A 200 -17.80 -18.11 5.99
CA SER A 200 -17.81 -18.15 4.52
C SER A 200 -16.62 -17.40 3.91
N GLN A 201 -16.21 -16.28 4.49
CA GLN A 201 -15.02 -15.53 4.04
C GLN A 201 -13.73 -16.29 4.31
N ASP A 202 -13.61 -16.94 5.49
CA ASP A 202 -12.44 -17.76 5.84
C ASP A 202 -12.26 -18.91 4.84
N ARG A 203 -13.35 -19.62 4.47
CA ARG A 203 -13.30 -20.70 3.47
C ARG A 203 -12.93 -20.21 2.06
N LEU A 204 -13.37 -19.01 1.69
CA LEU A 204 -12.97 -18.40 0.41
C LEU A 204 -11.50 -17.97 0.42
N ALA A 205 -11.01 -17.47 1.56
CA ALA A 205 -9.61 -17.14 1.74
C ALA A 205 -8.70 -18.38 1.66
N ASP A 206 -9.12 -19.53 2.27
CA ASP A 206 -8.42 -20.80 2.15
C ASP A 206 -8.30 -21.25 0.68
N ALA A 207 -9.38 -21.13 -0.10
CA ALA A 207 -9.38 -21.44 -1.53
C ALA A 207 -8.47 -20.48 -2.34
N ALA A 208 -8.50 -19.19 -2.02
CA ALA A 208 -7.63 -18.21 -2.67
C ALA A 208 -6.15 -18.44 -2.37
N ALA A 209 -5.81 -18.82 -1.12
CA ALA A 209 -4.44 -19.17 -0.74
C ALA A 209 -3.93 -20.39 -1.53
N LEU A 210 -4.77 -21.42 -1.68
CA LEU A 210 -4.45 -22.59 -2.51
C LEU A 210 -4.23 -22.25 -3.97
N ALA A 211 -5.09 -21.39 -4.55
CA ALA A 211 -4.91 -20.92 -5.92
C ALA A 211 -3.60 -20.15 -6.08
N ASN A 212 -3.28 -19.25 -5.15
CA ASN A 212 -2.03 -18.49 -5.17
C ASN A 212 -0.79 -19.40 -5.08
N GLU A 213 -0.81 -20.40 -4.19
CA GLU A 213 0.25 -21.42 -4.08
C GLU A 213 0.46 -22.15 -5.42
N THR A 214 -0.61 -22.69 -5.99
CA THR A 214 -0.57 -23.48 -7.24
C THR A 214 -0.13 -22.64 -8.43
N LEU A 215 -0.63 -21.40 -8.58
CA LEU A 215 -0.29 -20.53 -9.70
C LEU A 215 1.16 -20.01 -9.61
N ASN A 216 1.66 -19.71 -8.43
CA ASN A 216 3.07 -19.35 -8.24
C ASN A 216 4.01 -20.54 -8.52
N ALA A 217 3.57 -21.76 -8.29
CA ALA A 217 4.29 -22.99 -8.60
C ALA A 217 3.92 -23.60 -9.97
N ALA A 218 3.30 -22.81 -10.89
CA ALA A 218 2.81 -23.32 -12.17
C ALA A 218 3.86 -24.10 -13.00
N PRO A 219 5.14 -23.68 -13.10
CA PRO A 219 6.16 -24.48 -13.78
C PRO A 219 6.35 -25.86 -13.17
N ALA A 220 6.32 -25.97 -11.83
CA ALA A 220 6.44 -27.26 -11.15
C ALA A 220 5.20 -28.14 -11.39
N VAL A 221 3.99 -27.57 -11.29
CA VAL A 221 2.74 -28.29 -11.59
C VAL A 221 2.77 -28.86 -13.00
N LYS A 222 3.23 -28.08 -13.97
CA LYS A 222 3.39 -28.50 -15.38
C LYS A 222 4.46 -29.58 -15.53
N ALA A 223 5.64 -29.40 -14.93
CA ALA A 223 6.75 -30.35 -15.02
C ALA A 223 6.38 -31.74 -14.49
N TYR A 224 5.52 -31.80 -13.44
CA TYR A 224 5.07 -33.04 -12.84
C TYR A 224 3.70 -33.54 -13.35
N ALA A 225 3.11 -32.86 -14.37
CA ALA A 225 1.79 -33.17 -14.94
C ALA A 225 0.69 -33.33 -13.85
N ARG A 226 0.61 -32.39 -12.90
CA ARG A 226 -0.31 -32.42 -11.75
C ARG A 226 -1.55 -31.54 -11.88
N GLU A 227 -1.83 -31.00 -13.06
CA GLU A 227 -2.94 -30.05 -13.32
C GLU A 227 -4.29 -30.59 -12.83
N ASP A 228 -4.60 -31.85 -13.16
CA ASP A 228 -5.89 -32.46 -12.79
C ASP A 228 -6.02 -32.68 -11.28
N ILE A 229 -4.91 -32.93 -10.59
CA ILE A 229 -4.90 -33.12 -9.13
C ILE A 229 -5.15 -31.78 -8.44
N GLU A 230 -4.41 -30.73 -8.84
CA GLU A 230 -4.55 -29.41 -8.26
C GLU A 230 -5.91 -28.79 -8.60
N SER A 231 -6.43 -29.00 -9.82
CA SER A 231 -7.79 -28.60 -10.22
C SER A 231 -8.86 -29.26 -9.34
N ARG A 232 -8.75 -30.56 -9.07
CA ARG A 232 -9.67 -31.25 -8.15
C ARG A 232 -9.55 -30.76 -6.71
N ARG A 233 -8.32 -30.53 -6.23
CA ARG A 233 -8.06 -30.00 -4.89
C ARG A 233 -8.70 -28.63 -4.69
N TYR A 234 -8.55 -27.74 -5.68
CA TYR A 234 -9.19 -26.43 -5.70
C TYR A 234 -10.72 -26.54 -5.79
N GLY A 235 -11.23 -27.45 -6.64
CA GLY A 235 -12.66 -27.71 -6.76
C GLY A 235 -13.31 -28.11 -5.42
N VAL A 236 -12.65 -28.99 -4.64
CA VAL A 236 -13.12 -29.37 -3.29
C VAL A 236 -13.13 -28.16 -2.34
N ALA A 237 -12.11 -27.31 -2.38
CA ALA A 237 -12.05 -26.10 -1.55
C ALA A 237 -13.18 -25.11 -1.88
N ILE A 238 -13.46 -24.89 -3.17
CA ILE A 238 -14.57 -24.05 -3.65
C ILE A 238 -15.93 -24.62 -3.26
N MET A 239 -16.13 -25.92 -3.34
CA MET A 239 -17.39 -26.55 -2.91
C MET A 239 -17.64 -26.38 -1.40
N ARG A 240 -16.60 -26.46 -0.57
CA ARG A 240 -16.72 -26.18 0.88
C ARG A 240 -17.05 -24.70 1.13
N ALA A 241 -16.47 -23.78 0.35
CA ALA A 241 -16.81 -22.35 0.42
C ALA A 241 -18.28 -22.11 0.02
N LEU A 242 -18.76 -22.79 -1.04
CA LEU A 242 -20.15 -22.73 -1.49
C LEU A 242 -21.14 -23.23 -0.43
N ASP A 243 -20.83 -24.33 0.26
CA ASP A 243 -21.71 -24.87 1.32
C ASP A 243 -21.82 -23.89 2.50
N SER A 244 -20.70 -23.27 2.89
CA SER A 244 -20.71 -22.19 3.90
C SER A 244 -21.50 -20.97 3.43
N ALA A 245 -21.39 -20.60 2.15
CA ALA A 245 -22.15 -19.51 1.56
C ALA A 245 -23.67 -19.83 1.51
N ARG A 246 -24.08 -21.08 1.18
CA ARG A 246 -25.49 -21.51 1.21
C ARG A 246 -26.13 -21.32 2.57
N GLN A 247 -25.44 -21.72 3.66
CA GLN A 247 -25.95 -21.54 5.03
C GLN A 247 -26.13 -20.05 5.36
N ARG A 248 -25.16 -19.20 4.99
CA ARG A 248 -25.23 -17.75 5.15
C ARG A 248 -26.41 -17.14 4.37
N ILE A 249 -26.55 -17.53 3.09
CA ILE A 249 -27.60 -17.05 2.19
C ILE A 249 -28.97 -17.43 2.74
N GLY A 250 -29.18 -18.67 3.15
CA GLY A 250 -30.45 -19.13 3.71
C GLY A 250 -30.84 -18.36 4.98
N MET A 251 -29.91 -18.18 5.91
CA MET A 251 -30.15 -17.39 7.13
C MET A 251 -30.45 -15.93 6.81
N ARG A 252 -29.73 -15.32 5.85
CA ARG A 252 -29.97 -13.93 5.42
C ARG A 252 -31.32 -13.77 4.73
N ALA A 253 -31.69 -14.73 3.85
CA ALA A 253 -33.00 -14.71 3.17
C ALA A 253 -34.16 -14.78 4.17
N TRP A 254 -34.04 -15.67 5.18
CA TRP A 254 -35.04 -15.79 6.23
C TRP A 254 -35.16 -14.50 7.06
N LEU A 255 -34.04 -13.94 7.50
CA LEU A 255 -34.02 -12.65 8.21
C LEU A 255 -34.66 -11.54 7.38
N THR A 256 -34.35 -11.47 6.08
CA THR A 256 -34.94 -10.49 5.16
C THR A 256 -36.45 -10.64 5.08
N ALA A 257 -36.96 -11.88 4.94
CA ALA A 257 -38.39 -12.15 4.90
C ALA A 257 -39.10 -11.69 6.19
N VAL A 258 -38.53 -12.03 7.35
CA VAL A 258 -39.07 -11.60 8.66
C VAL A 258 -39.09 -10.08 8.79
N VAL A 259 -38.01 -9.41 8.41
CA VAL A 259 -37.92 -7.94 8.47
C VAL A 259 -38.96 -7.29 7.56
N ILE A 260 -39.16 -7.81 6.33
CA ILE A 260 -40.16 -7.31 5.39
C ILE A 260 -41.57 -7.46 5.96
N VAL A 261 -41.91 -8.64 6.49
CA VAL A 261 -43.24 -8.89 7.09
C VAL A 261 -43.50 -7.94 8.29
N LEU A 262 -42.51 -7.79 9.15
CA LEU A 262 -42.65 -6.89 10.32
C LEU A 262 -42.74 -5.43 9.89
N PHE A 263 -41.96 -4.99 8.91
CA PHE A 263 -41.96 -3.63 8.38
C PHE A 263 -43.29 -3.26 7.73
N PHE A 264 -43.77 -4.07 6.78
CA PHE A 264 -45.05 -3.82 6.13
C PHE A 264 -46.23 -4.05 7.07
N GLY A 265 -46.12 -5.01 8.01
CA GLY A 265 -47.11 -5.19 9.09
C GLY A 265 -47.22 -3.96 9.96
N ALA A 266 -46.09 -3.34 10.30
CA ALA A 266 -46.05 -2.07 11.04
C ALA A 266 -46.75 -0.93 10.29
N ILE A 267 -46.42 -0.76 9.00
CA ILE A 267 -47.07 0.24 8.13
C ILE A 267 -48.58 0.00 8.07
N THR A 268 -48.98 -1.25 7.86
CA THR A 268 -50.41 -1.63 7.81
C THR A 268 -51.13 -1.31 9.13
N LEU A 269 -50.51 -1.60 10.27
CA LEU A 269 -51.06 -1.30 11.60
C LEU A 269 -51.25 0.21 11.80
N VAL A 270 -50.26 1.02 11.44
CA VAL A 270 -50.31 2.47 11.53
C VAL A 270 -51.40 3.05 10.61
N LEU A 271 -51.45 2.55 9.35
CA LEU A 271 -52.50 2.93 8.39
C LEU A 271 -53.90 2.56 8.91
N TRP A 272 -54.08 1.35 9.44
CA TRP A 272 -55.33 0.90 10.01
C TRP A 272 -55.80 1.77 11.18
N ALA A 273 -54.89 2.09 12.14
CA ALA A 273 -55.16 2.96 13.26
C ALA A 273 -55.51 4.38 12.77
N GLY A 274 -54.72 4.94 11.85
CA GLY A 274 -54.93 6.26 11.25
C GLY A 274 -56.24 6.36 10.46
N ALA A 275 -56.59 5.32 9.69
CA ALA A 275 -57.83 5.27 8.94
C ALA A 275 -59.07 5.29 9.89
N ARG A 276 -58.97 4.62 11.04
CA ARG A 276 -60.02 4.70 12.07
C ARG A 276 -60.15 6.09 12.66
N ASP A 277 -59.03 6.78 12.87
CA ASP A 277 -59.02 8.16 13.38
C ASP A 277 -59.59 9.13 12.32
N VAL A 278 -59.37 8.89 11.02
CA VAL A 278 -59.97 9.66 9.91
C VAL A 278 -61.48 9.45 9.89
N LEU A 279 -61.97 8.19 9.96
CA LEU A 279 -63.38 7.87 9.99
C LEU A 279 -64.08 8.46 11.23
N ALA A 280 -63.36 8.58 12.35
CA ALA A 280 -63.88 9.23 13.55
C ALA A 280 -63.80 10.78 13.50
N HIS A 281 -63.37 11.37 12.37
CA HIS A 281 -63.14 12.82 12.19
C HIS A 281 -62.18 13.45 13.21
N THR A 282 -61.29 12.67 13.76
CA THR A 282 -60.24 13.13 14.70
C THR A 282 -58.91 13.43 13.99
N LEU A 283 -58.76 13.04 12.74
CA LEU A 283 -57.59 13.25 11.90
C LEU A 283 -57.99 13.50 10.44
N ASP A 284 -57.31 14.41 9.72
CA ASP A 284 -57.54 14.64 8.30
C ASP A 284 -56.80 13.58 7.46
N ALA A 285 -57.35 13.25 6.27
CA ALA A 285 -56.76 12.25 5.38
C ALA A 285 -55.37 12.65 4.87
N GLY A 286 -55.15 13.94 4.60
CA GLY A 286 -53.84 14.46 4.19
C GLY A 286 -52.80 14.37 5.31
N VAL A 287 -53.21 14.53 6.55
CA VAL A 287 -52.36 14.36 7.75
C VAL A 287 -51.85 12.91 7.86
N LEU A 288 -52.76 11.94 7.61
CA LEU A 288 -52.38 10.51 7.58
C LEU A 288 -51.37 10.22 6.45
N GLY A 289 -51.59 10.75 5.25
CA GLY A 289 -50.66 10.61 4.10
C GLY A 289 -49.31 11.22 4.41
N GLN A 290 -49.26 12.42 4.98
CA GLN A 290 -48.06 13.10 5.44
C GLN A 290 -47.28 12.25 6.46
N PHE A 291 -47.98 11.72 7.46
CA PHE A 291 -47.40 10.88 8.52
C PHE A 291 -46.73 9.65 7.97
N VAL A 292 -47.40 8.94 7.04
CA VAL A 292 -46.85 7.71 6.41
C VAL A 292 -45.58 8.01 5.62
N LEU A 293 -45.52 9.11 4.88
CA LEU A 293 -44.34 9.52 4.15
C LEU A 293 -43.15 9.80 5.08
N TYR A 294 -43.38 10.50 6.20
CA TYR A 294 -42.33 10.70 7.21
C TYR A 294 -41.89 9.38 7.86
N ALA A 295 -42.79 8.45 8.11
CA ALA A 295 -42.45 7.14 8.64
C ALA A 295 -41.56 6.34 7.66
N VAL A 296 -41.83 6.41 6.35
CA VAL A 296 -41.00 5.81 5.30
C VAL A 296 -39.61 6.47 5.26
N PHE A 297 -39.53 7.80 5.34
CA PHE A 297 -38.25 8.51 5.37
C PHE A 297 -37.43 8.17 6.62
N ALA A 298 -38.04 8.09 7.79
CA ALA A 298 -37.39 7.69 9.02
C ALA A 298 -36.84 6.26 8.94
N ALA A 299 -37.65 5.33 8.44
CA ALA A 299 -37.23 3.93 8.25
C ALA A 299 -36.08 3.78 7.26
N GLY A 300 -36.13 4.46 6.10
CA GLY A 300 -35.05 4.49 5.12
C GLY A 300 -33.75 5.08 5.70
N SER A 301 -33.89 6.07 6.57
CA SER A 301 -32.74 6.70 7.24
C SER A 301 -32.05 5.77 8.23
N ILE A 302 -32.78 4.95 8.96
CA ILE A 302 -32.22 3.91 9.86
C ILE A 302 -31.45 2.88 9.03
N ALA A 303 -31.97 2.46 7.89
CA ALA A 303 -31.28 1.53 6.99
C ALA A 303 -29.95 2.11 6.47
N GLY A 304 -29.96 3.37 6.01
CA GLY A 304 -28.77 4.09 5.56
C GLY A 304 -27.70 4.25 6.65
N LEU A 305 -28.09 4.57 7.89
CA LEU A 305 -27.16 4.64 9.04
C LEU A 305 -26.53 3.28 9.33
N SER A 306 -27.32 2.20 9.25
CA SER A 306 -26.83 0.84 9.50
C SER A 306 -25.80 0.39 8.46
N GLU A 307 -25.98 0.77 7.19
CA GLU A 307 -25.03 0.49 6.10
C GLU A 307 -23.71 1.23 6.32
N VAL A 308 -23.79 2.54 6.57
CA VAL A 308 -22.60 3.38 6.77
C VAL A 308 -21.80 2.96 7.99
N TRP A 309 -22.44 2.44 9.05
CA TRP A 309 -21.70 1.96 10.23
C TRP A 309 -20.66 0.89 9.88
N GLY A 310 -20.98 -0.01 8.97
CA GLY A 310 -20.03 -1.01 8.44
C GLY A 310 -18.84 -0.37 7.73
N ASP A 311 -19.10 0.67 6.93
CA ASP A 311 -18.07 1.40 6.19
C ASP A 311 -17.15 2.18 7.14
N VAL A 312 -17.71 2.83 8.15
CA VAL A 312 -16.95 3.51 9.21
C VAL A 312 -16.01 2.55 9.93
N MET A 313 -16.49 1.35 10.28
CA MET A 313 -15.64 0.35 10.92
C MET A 313 -14.52 -0.18 10.01
N ARG A 314 -14.79 -0.36 8.72
CA ARG A 314 -13.77 -0.74 7.74
C ARG A 314 -12.72 0.34 7.55
N ALA A 315 -13.17 1.58 7.38
CA ALA A 315 -12.26 2.72 7.21
C ALA A 315 -11.44 3.01 8.48
N ALA A 316 -12.01 2.82 9.67
CA ALA A 316 -11.26 2.95 10.92
C ALA A 316 -10.11 1.92 10.99
N GLY A 317 -10.36 0.66 10.61
CA GLY A 317 -9.31 -0.36 10.55
C GLY A 317 -8.25 -0.07 9.47
N ALA A 318 -8.66 0.44 8.30
CA ALA A 318 -7.72 0.87 7.25
C ALA A 318 -6.84 2.04 7.72
N MET A 319 -7.45 3.06 8.36
CA MET A 319 -6.71 4.20 8.91
C MET A 319 -5.77 3.83 10.06
N GLU A 320 -6.09 2.82 10.85
CA GLU A 320 -5.19 2.29 11.88
C GLU A 320 -3.92 1.72 11.23
N ARG A 321 -4.04 0.88 10.21
CA ARG A 321 -2.89 0.33 9.46
C ARG A 321 -2.08 1.40 8.71
N ILE A 322 -2.75 2.39 8.13
CA ILE A 322 -2.07 3.55 7.51
C ILE A 322 -1.34 4.37 8.59
N GLY A 323 -1.97 4.56 9.75
CA GLY A 323 -1.37 5.26 10.89
C GLY A 323 -0.13 4.56 11.44
N GLU A 324 -0.11 3.21 11.47
CA GLU A 324 1.07 2.42 11.81
C GLU A 324 2.23 2.74 10.87
N LEU A 325 1.98 2.79 9.54
CA LEU A 325 3.01 3.15 8.57
C LEU A 325 3.55 4.58 8.78
N PHE A 326 2.69 5.55 9.09
CA PHE A 326 3.15 6.91 9.40
C PHE A 326 3.92 7.01 10.73
N ALA A 327 3.68 6.07 11.65
CA ALA A 327 4.40 6.00 12.92
C ALA A 327 5.78 5.35 12.80
N GLU A 328 6.01 4.56 11.73
CA GLU A 328 7.32 3.98 11.45
C GLU A 328 8.35 5.08 11.24
N ARG A 329 9.52 4.90 11.84
CA ARG A 329 10.63 5.84 11.74
C ARG A 329 11.81 5.14 11.10
N ALA A 330 12.47 5.83 10.16
CA ALA A 330 13.72 5.35 9.63
C ALA A 330 14.76 5.27 10.78
N GLY A 331 15.32 4.08 11.01
CA GLY A 331 16.39 3.88 11.98
C GLY A 331 17.69 4.57 11.56
N ILE A 332 17.89 4.69 10.24
CA ILE A 332 19.08 5.32 9.65
C ILE A 332 18.69 6.66 9.05
N THR A 333 19.22 7.74 9.62
CA THR A 333 18.96 9.12 9.16
C THR A 333 20.26 9.90 9.10
N SER A 334 20.28 11.00 8.34
CA SER A 334 21.37 11.97 8.41
C SER A 334 21.39 12.65 9.78
N PRO A 335 22.55 12.90 10.36
CA PRO A 335 22.66 13.62 11.63
C PRO A 335 22.15 15.07 11.47
N PRO A 336 21.68 15.70 12.56
CA PRO A 336 21.18 17.09 12.52
C PRO A 336 22.23 18.11 12.08
N GLN A 337 23.50 17.84 12.37
CA GLN A 337 24.66 18.66 12.00
C GLN A 337 25.68 17.76 11.30
N PRO A 338 25.52 17.49 9.99
CA PRO A 338 26.41 16.62 9.26
C PRO A 338 27.79 17.26 9.10
N VAL A 339 28.82 16.45 9.22
CA VAL A 339 30.20 16.80 8.85
C VAL A 339 30.33 16.61 7.35
N THR A 340 31.09 17.47 6.67
CA THR A 340 31.40 17.34 5.24
C THR A 340 32.68 16.56 5.03
N LEU A 341 32.75 15.77 3.96
CA LEU A 341 33.97 15.07 3.57
C LEU A 341 35.06 16.05 3.09
N PRO A 342 36.35 15.77 3.38
CA PRO A 342 37.45 16.50 2.77
C PRO A 342 37.39 16.44 1.24
N ARG A 343 37.76 17.53 0.57
CA ARG A 343 37.78 17.56 -0.89
C ARG A 343 39.22 17.79 -1.40
N PRO A 344 39.65 17.08 -2.44
CA PRO A 344 38.93 15.98 -3.14
C PRO A 344 38.78 14.74 -2.23
N VAL A 345 37.65 14.02 -2.38
CA VAL A 345 37.44 12.74 -1.69
C VAL A 345 38.40 11.71 -2.27
N ARG A 346 39.22 11.10 -1.42
CA ARG A 346 40.26 10.15 -1.83
C ARG A 346 39.78 8.71 -1.81
N GLY A 347 38.81 8.40 -0.96
CA GLY A 347 38.23 7.07 -0.83
C GLY A 347 39.00 6.13 0.09
N ALA A 348 39.77 6.67 1.06
CA ALA A 348 40.36 5.84 2.11
C ALA A 348 39.28 5.28 3.03
N LEU A 349 39.26 3.98 3.26
CA LEU A 349 38.31 3.31 4.16
C LEU A 349 39.01 2.68 5.34
N HIS A 350 38.44 2.86 6.52
CA HIS A 350 38.93 2.24 7.74
C HIS A 350 37.75 1.65 8.54
N PHE A 351 37.79 0.33 8.74
CA PHE A 351 36.87 -0.41 9.59
C PHE A 351 37.56 -0.74 10.88
N GLU A 352 37.02 -0.29 12.00
CA GLU A 352 37.62 -0.42 13.31
C GLU A 352 36.73 -1.27 14.22
N HIS A 353 37.14 -2.51 14.50
CA HIS A 353 36.50 -3.45 15.41
C HIS A 353 34.97 -3.60 15.18
N ILE A 354 34.53 -3.83 13.93
CA ILE A 354 33.14 -3.86 13.57
C ILE A 354 32.47 -5.15 14.08
N GLY A 355 31.45 -4.97 14.91
CA GLY A 355 30.49 -6.01 15.28
C GLY A 355 29.10 -5.69 14.73
N PHE A 356 28.51 -6.64 14.00
CA PHE A 356 27.22 -6.44 13.39
C PHE A 356 26.34 -7.70 13.36
N HIS A 357 25.06 -7.53 13.76
CA HIS A 357 23.99 -8.52 13.67
C HIS A 357 22.81 -7.92 12.91
N TYR A 358 22.25 -8.70 11.99
CA TYR A 358 21.01 -8.27 11.32
C TYR A 358 19.83 -8.26 12.31
N PRO A 359 18.95 -7.26 12.27
CA PRO A 359 17.77 -7.22 13.13
C PRO A 359 16.84 -8.44 12.98
N THR A 360 16.89 -9.10 11.81
CA THR A 360 16.13 -10.34 11.52
C THR A 360 16.78 -11.61 12.09
N ARG A 361 18.07 -11.55 12.49
CA ARG A 361 18.85 -12.66 13.05
C ARG A 361 19.77 -12.15 14.16
N PRO A 362 19.21 -11.72 15.31
CA PRO A 362 19.98 -11.07 16.36
C PRO A 362 20.99 -12.01 17.06
N ASP A 363 20.74 -13.31 17.00
CA ASP A 363 21.58 -14.33 17.70
C ASP A 363 22.80 -14.77 16.85
N THR A 364 22.93 -14.30 15.60
CA THR A 364 24.00 -14.71 14.70
C THR A 364 24.77 -13.46 14.25
N ALA A 365 26.05 -13.39 14.64
CA ALA A 365 26.92 -12.33 14.16
C ALA A 365 27.12 -12.45 12.64
N ALA A 366 26.90 -11.34 11.93
CA ALA A 366 27.23 -11.24 10.49
C ALA A 366 28.63 -10.71 10.28
N LEU A 367 29.12 -9.85 11.18
CA LEU A 367 30.53 -9.47 11.33
C LEU A 367 30.90 -9.49 12.82
N GLU A 368 32.11 -9.98 13.10
CA GLU A 368 32.63 -10.10 14.46
C GLU A 368 34.09 -9.67 14.50
N ASP A 369 34.36 -8.55 15.19
CA ASP A 369 35.68 -7.96 15.30
C ASP A 369 36.37 -7.76 13.93
N PHE A 370 35.58 -7.24 12.96
CA PHE A 370 36.05 -7.05 11.58
C PHE A 370 36.85 -5.75 11.48
N GLU A 371 38.13 -5.87 11.08
CA GLU A 371 39.07 -4.76 10.98
C GLU A 371 39.73 -4.76 9.61
N LEU A 372 39.61 -3.65 8.86
CA LEU A 372 40.14 -3.54 7.49
C LEU A 372 40.48 -2.10 7.14
N ASP A 373 41.71 -1.90 6.65
CA ASP A 373 42.15 -0.64 6.04
C ASP A 373 42.24 -0.77 4.53
N ILE A 374 41.68 0.18 3.80
CA ILE A 374 41.77 0.24 2.34
C ILE A 374 42.35 1.61 1.95
N GLN A 375 43.44 1.59 1.20
CA GLN A 375 44.11 2.80 0.75
C GLN A 375 43.40 3.45 -0.46
N PRO A 376 43.52 4.77 -0.66
CA PRO A 376 43.01 5.43 -1.83
C PRO A 376 43.51 4.78 -3.14
N GLY A 377 42.57 4.44 -4.02
CA GLY A 377 42.88 3.80 -5.32
C GLY A 377 43.20 2.31 -5.24
N GLU A 378 43.18 1.69 -4.06
CA GLU A 378 43.39 0.25 -3.88
C GLU A 378 42.16 -0.55 -4.31
N THR A 379 42.39 -1.66 -5.01
CA THR A 379 41.36 -2.65 -5.33
C THR A 379 41.45 -3.84 -4.37
N VAL A 380 40.45 -4.00 -3.49
CA VAL A 380 40.38 -5.07 -2.50
C VAL A 380 39.28 -6.06 -2.87
N ALA A 381 39.63 -7.35 -2.98
CA ALA A 381 38.71 -8.44 -3.23
C ALA A 381 38.30 -9.14 -1.92
N LEU A 382 37.02 -9.18 -1.61
CA LEU A 382 36.46 -9.99 -0.53
C LEU A 382 36.11 -11.39 -1.04
N VAL A 383 36.73 -12.42 -0.44
CA VAL A 383 36.57 -13.83 -0.81
C VAL A 383 36.16 -14.63 0.43
N GLY A 384 35.39 -15.68 0.29
CA GLY A 384 34.95 -16.54 1.38
C GLY A 384 33.69 -17.32 1.07
N PRO A 385 33.31 -18.30 1.88
CA PRO A 385 32.10 -19.08 1.70
C PRO A 385 30.82 -18.23 1.71
N SER A 386 29.70 -18.82 1.27
CA SER A 386 28.40 -18.16 1.39
C SER A 386 28.08 -17.94 2.88
N GLY A 387 27.61 -16.74 3.22
CA GLY A 387 27.34 -16.37 4.61
C GLY A 387 28.54 -15.84 5.40
N ALA A 388 29.74 -15.72 4.81
CA ALA A 388 30.94 -15.19 5.49
C ALA A 388 30.86 -13.68 5.85
N GLY A 389 29.81 -12.96 5.47
CA GLY A 389 29.65 -11.53 5.81
C GLY A 389 30.04 -10.54 4.71
N LYS A 390 30.45 -11.00 3.52
CA LYS A 390 30.93 -10.14 2.42
C LYS A 390 29.93 -9.03 2.02
N SER A 391 28.69 -9.40 1.71
CA SER A 391 27.65 -8.41 1.33
C SER A 391 27.25 -7.51 2.51
N THR A 392 27.46 -7.95 3.75
CA THR A 392 27.27 -7.13 4.95
C THR A 392 28.24 -5.96 5.00
N VAL A 393 29.49 -6.15 4.57
CA VAL A 393 30.48 -5.05 4.49
C VAL A 393 29.99 -3.96 3.55
N LEU A 394 29.47 -4.33 2.35
CA LEU A 394 28.90 -3.36 1.40
C LEU A 394 27.65 -2.66 1.96
N ALA A 395 26.77 -3.41 2.64
CA ALA A 395 25.57 -2.85 3.26
C ALA A 395 25.89 -1.81 4.35
N LEU A 396 26.93 -2.04 5.13
CA LEU A 396 27.39 -1.09 6.14
C LEU A 396 28.07 0.15 5.52
N LEU A 397 28.84 -0.01 4.44
CA LEU A 397 29.42 1.12 3.70
C LEU A 397 28.37 2.04 3.08
N LEU A 398 27.31 1.46 2.53
CA LEU A 398 26.14 2.22 2.01
C LEU A 398 25.29 2.81 3.13
N ARG A 399 25.65 2.50 4.38
CA ARG A 399 24.89 2.87 5.56
C ARG A 399 23.42 2.48 5.42
N PHE A 400 23.17 1.23 4.98
CA PHE A 400 21.85 0.59 5.07
C PHE A 400 21.56 0.16 6.50
N TYR A 401 22.63 -0.10 7.25
CA TYR A 401 22.67 -0.39 8.67
C TYR A 401 23.84 0.34 9.31
N ASP A 402 23.75 0.64 10.61
CA ASP A 402 24.87 1.06 11.45
C ASP A 402 25.38 -0.14 12.27
N PRO A 403 26.70 -0.34 12.45
CA PRO A 403 27.25 -1.41 13.27
C PRO A 403 26.89 -1.20 14.75
N GLN A 404 26.72 -2.30 15.50
CA GLN A 404 26.45 -2.25 16.94
C GLN A 404 27.71 -1.92 17.75
N SER A 405 28.91 -2.31 17.26
CA SER A 405 30.19 -1.93 17.85
C SER A 405 31.16 -1.51 16.76
N GLY A 406 32.15 -0.71 17.14
CA GLY A 406 33.13 -0.18 16.19
C GLY A 406 32.64 1.03 15.39
N ARG A 407 33.46 1.42 14.42
CA ARG A 407 33.16 2.53 13.50
C ARG A 407 33.76 2.30 12.12
N ILE A 408 33.11 2.86 11.11
CA ILE A 408 33.60 2.87 9.73
C ILE A 408 33.89 4.32 9.37
N MET A 409 35.07 4.57 8.86
CA MET A 409 35.49 5.91 8.44
C MET A 409 35.78 5.95 6.96
N LEU A 410 35.40 7.05 6.32
CA LEU A 410 35.74 7.42 4.95
C LEU A 410 36.56 8.71 5.00
N ASP A 411 37.80 8.66 4.49
CA ASP A 411 38.75 9.78 4.57
C ASP A 411 38.89 10.38 5.97
N GLY A 412 38.86 9.51 6.99
CA GLY A 412 38.98 9.90 8.42
C GLY A 412 37.69 10.40 9.07
N VAL A 413 36.55 10.45 8.36
CA VAL A 413 35.24 10.87 8.89
C VAL A 413 34.35 9.64 9.12
N ASP A 414 33.79 9.51 10.33
CA ASP A 414 32.84 8.44 10.67
C ASP A 414 31.59 8.56 9.74
N LEU A 415 31.17 7.45 9.12
CA LEU A 415 30.01 7.44 8.23
C LEU A 415 28.74 7.95 8.91
N ARG A 416 28.60 7.75 10.23
CA ARG A 416 27.44 8.21 11.02
C ARG A 416 27.38 9.74 11.14
N ALA A 417 28.51 10.41 10.99
CA ALA A 417 28.60 11.86 11.02
C ALA A 417 28.26 12.53 9.67
N LEU A 418 28.23 11.77 8.59
CA LEU A 418 27.96 12.26 7.23
C LEU A 418 26.46 12.37 6.94
N ALA A 419 26.07 13.31 6.07
CA ALA A 419 24.75 13.29 5.46
C ALA A 419 24.63 12.10 4.51
N LEU A 420 23.51 11.35 4.56
CA LEU A 420 23.31 10.18 3.70
C LEU A 420 23.43 10.48 2.19
N PRO A 421 22.89 11.60 1.67
CA PRO A 421 23.08 11.96 0.26
C PRO A 421 24.55 12.24 -0.10
N GLU A 422 25.33 12.83 0.80
CA GLU A 422 26.76 13.08 0.58
C GLU A 422 27.55 11.78 0.58
N LEU A 423 27.36 10.92 1.58
CA LEU A 423 27.99 9.60 1.65
C LEU A 423 27.68 8.78 0.40
N ARG A 424 26.40 8.60 0.10
CA ARG A 424 25.97 7.82 -1.08
C ARG A 424 26.33 8.51 -2.39
N GLY A 425 26.59 9.82 -2.35
CA GLY A 425 27.05 10.64 -3.48
C GLY A 425 28.44 10.25 -3.99
N VAL A 426 29.32 9.82 -3.09
CA VAL A 426 30.71 9.44 -3.37
C VAL A 426 30.90 7.93 -3.53
N ILE A 427 29.82 7.16 -3.59
CA ILE A 427 29.82 5.72 -3.80
C ILE A 427 29.10 5.36 -5.10
N ALA A 428 29.73 4.58 -5.95
CA ALA A 428 29.11 3.88 -7.07
C ALA A 428 28.92 2.40 -6.71
N LEU A 429 27.75 1.85 -6.98
CA LEU A 429 27.41 0.45 -6.71
C LEU A 429 27.03 -0.26 -8.01
N VAL A 430 27.65 -1.42 -8.25
CA VAL A 430 27.19 -2.42 -9.22
C VAL A 430 26.67 -3.62 -8.42
N PRO A 431 25.35 -3.78 -8.25
CA PRO A 431 24.80 -4.86 -7.45
C PRO A 431 24.78 -6.18 -8.20
N GLN A 432 24.66 -7.29 -7.47
CA GLN A 432 24.49 -8.63 -8.01
C GLN A 432 23.23 -8.74 -8.88
N GLU A 433 22.09 -8.29 -8.36
CA GLU A 433 20.83 -8.21 -9.08
C GLU A 433 20.53 -6.75 -9.46
N THR A 434 20.56 -6.47 -10.76
CA THR A 434 20.28 -5.13 -11.26
C THR A 434 18.79 -4.86 -11.33
N ALA A 435 18.31 -3.91 -10.53
CA ALA A 435 16.96 -3.38 -10.66
C ALA A 435 16.83 -2.50 -11.91
N ILE A 436 15.92 -2.86 -12.80
CA ILE A 436 15.50 -2.03 -13.94
C ILE A 436 14.15 -1.39 -13.60
N PHE A 437 14.10 -0.07 -13.70
CA PHE A 437 12.90 0.70 -13.44
C PHE A 437 12.06 0.85 -14.71
N ALA A 438 10.75 0.99 -14.55
CA ALA A 438 9.86 1.37 -15.63
C ALA A 438 10.28 2.74 -16.17
N GLY A 439 10.48 2.81 -17.49
CA GLY A 439 11.00 3.99 -18.20
C GLY A 439 11.92 3.61 -19.34
N THR A 440 12.53 4.60 -19.96
CA THR A 440 13.42 4.41 -21.12
C THR A 440 14.79 3.86 -20.73
N ALA A 441 15.54 3.35 -21.70
CA ALA A 441 16.93 2.92 -21.51
C ALA A 441 17.80 4.11 -21.01
N ALA A 442 17.60 5.29 -21.58
CA ALA A 442 18.28 6.51 -21.14
C ALA A 442 17.96 6.87 -19.69
N ASP A 443 16.67 6.80 -19.26
CA ASP A 443 16.28 7.09 -17.88
C ASP A 443 16.90 6.12 -16.90
N ASN A 444 16.98 4.85 -17.29
CA ASN A 444 17.61 3.83 -16.47
C ASN A 444 19.11 4.07 -16.28
N ILE A 445 19.84 4.56 -17.28
CA ILE A 445 21.25 4.95 -17.13
C ILE A 445 21.36 6.25 -16.32
N ARG A 446 20.51 7.24 -16.61
CA ARG A 446 20.46 8.54 -15.92
C ARG A 446 20.11 8.40 -14.43
N PHE A 447 19.59 7.26 -13.99
CA PHE A 447 19.41 6.95 -12.57
C PHE A 447 20.71 7.09 -11.74
N GLY A 448 21.89 6.89 -12.36
CA GLY A 448 23.18 7.14 -11.73
C GLY A 448 23.44 8.62 -11.39
N ARG A 449 23.01 9.54 -12.27
CA ARG A 449 23.08 11.00 -12.08
C ARG A 449 21.99 11.67 -12.91
N GLN A 450 20.98 12.24 -12.24
CA GLN A 450 19.74 12.72 -12.86
C GLN A 450 19.94 13.95 -13.75
N ASP A 451 20.91 14.80 -13.45
CA ASP A 451 21.26 16.02 -14.19
C ASP A 451 22.19 15.76 -15.37
N ALA A 452 22.53 14.51 -15.66
CA ALA A 452 23.40 14.15 -16.80
C ALA A 452 22.73 14.44 -18.14
N SER A 453 23.49 15.03 -19.05
CA SER A 453 23.10 15.27 -20.44
C SER A 453 22.99 13.96 -21.24
N ASP A 454 22.29 13.99 -22.36
CA ASP A 454 22.17 12.85 -23.26
C ASP A 454 23.55 12.40 -23.80
N ALA A 455 24.47 13.34 -24.01
CA ALA A 455 25.83 13.04 -24.43
C ALA A 455 26.62 12.25 -23.36
N GLU A 456 26.45 12.60 -22.08
CA GLU A 456 27.08 11.88 -20.96
C GLU A 456 26.47 10.47 -20.78
N VAL A 457 25.14 10.36 -20.94
CA VAL A 457 24.44 9.06 -20.93
C VAL A 457 24.95 8.17 -22.06
N LEU A 458 25.10 8.72 -23.27
CA LEU A 458 25.65 8.00 -24.42
C LEU A 458 27.11 7.54 -24.17
N ALA A 459 27.93 8.46 -23.64
CA ALA A 459 29.33 8.13 -23.32
C ALA A 459 29.45 7.02 -22.26
N ALA A 460 28.60 7.09 -21.19
CA ALA A 460 28.54 6.05 -20.17
C ALA A 460 28.07 4.72 -20.73
N ALA A 461 27.10 4.71 -21.64
CA ALA A 461 26.64 3.50 -22.32
C ALA A 461 27.73 2.87 -23.21
N HIS A 462 28.50 3.68 -23.94
CA HIS A 462 29.65 3.20 -24.70
C HIS A 462 30.72 2.60 -23.79
N ALA A 463 31.09 3.29 -22.72
CA ALA A 463 32.08 2.81 -21.76
C ALA A 463 31.67 1.50 -21.06
N ALA A 464 30.35 1.29 -20.90
CA ALA A 464 29.77 0.07 -20.32
C ALA A 464 29.47 -1.03 -21.34
N GLU A 465 29.90 -0.90 -22.59
CA GLU A 465 29.56 -1.83 -23.68
C GLU A 465 28.04 -2.06 -23.85
N ALA A 466 27.24 -1.04 -23.52
CA ALA A 466 25.78 -1.09 -23.56
C ALA A 466 25.19 -0.45 -24.83
N HIS A 467 25.97 0.38 -25.54
CA HIS A 467 25.51 1.16 -26.68
C HIS A 467 24.91 0.32 -27.79
N GLU A 468 25.60 -0.75 -28.23
CA GLU A 468 25.18 -1.55 -29.35
C GLU A 468 23.79 -2.15 -29.13
N PHE A 469 23.62 -2.93 -28.04
CA PHE A 469 22.33 -3.57 -27.79
C PHE A 469 21.19 -2.56 -27.54
N ILE A 470 21.50 -1.38 -26.96
CA ILE A 470 20.48 -0.33 -26.78
C ILE A 470 20.09 0.26 -28.14
N SER A 471 21.05 0.51 -29.04
CA SER A 471 20.78 1.07 -30.36
C SER A 471 20.01 0.11 -31.26
N ASP A 472 20.19 -1.20 -31.08
CA ASP A 472 19.47 -2.24 -31.81
C ASP A 472 18.02 -2.43 -31.32
N MET A 473 17.68 -1.88 -30.16
CA MET A 473 16.29 -1.89 -29.70
C MET A 473 15.41 -0.97 -30.53
N GLN A 474 14.18 -1.37 -30.76
CA GLN A 474 13.18 -0.50 -31.39
C GLN A 474 12.96 0.76 -30.51
N GLY A 475 13.43 1.90 -30.98
CA GLY A 475 13.41 3.17 -30.24
C GLY A 475 14.77 3.55 -29.61
N GLY A 476 15.78 2.69 -29.66
CA GLY A 476 17.12 2.97 -29.13
C GLY A 476 17.12 3.38 -27.67
N TYR A 477 17.71 4.52 -27.35
CA TYR A 477 17.73 5.07 -25.99
C TYR A 477 16.35 5.48 -25.44
N ALA A 478 15.36 5.72 -26.32
CA ALA A 478 13.97 5.97 -25.94
C ALA A 478 13.15 4.67 -25.81
N ALA A 479 13.76 3.49 -26.03
CA ALA A 479 13.07 2.22 -25.87
C ALA A 479 12.65 2.00 -24.40
N GLU A 480 11.38 1.67 -24.20
CA GLU A 480 10.84 1.31 -22.89
C GLU A 480 11.29 -0.08 -22.46
N LEU A 481 11.98 -0.18 -21.32
CA LEU A 481 12.52 -1.44 -20.83
C LEU A 481 11.51 -2.33 -20.12
N GLY A 482 10.30 -1.80 -19.87
CA GLY A 482 9.21 -2.50 -19.18
C GLY A 482 9.47 -2.75 -17.69
N GLU A 483 8.48 -3.34 -17.00
CA GLU A 483 8.63 -3.70 -15.60
C GLU A 483 9.74 -4.74 -15.41
N ARG A 484 10.69 -4.46 -14.51
CA ARG A 484 11.84 -5.32 -14.15
C ARG A 484 12.75 -5.71 -15.31
N GLY A 485 12.67 -5.03 -16.46
CA GLY A 485 13.53 -5.36 -17.61
C GLY A 485 13.34 -6.79 -18.12
N VAL A 486 12.11 -7.30 -18.13
CA VAL A 486 11.76 -8.68 -18.55
C VAL A 486 12.26 -8.99 -19.98
N ARG A 487 12.46 -7.95 -20.80
CA ARG A 487 12.97 -8.07 -22.18
C ARG A 487 14.49 -8.07 -22.28
N LEU A 488 15.22 -7.86 -21.18
CA LEU A 488 16.68 -7.80 -21.15
C LEU A 488 17.28 -9.12 -20.68
N SER A 489 18.38 -9.54 -21.32
CA SER A 489 19.23 -10.62 -20.80
C SER A 489 19.90 -10.22 -19.48
N GLY A 490 20.41 -11.17 -18.70
CA GLY A 490 21.18 -10.89 -17.49
C GLY A 490 22.36 -9.94 -17.75
N GLY A 491 23.13 -10.21 -18.83
CA GLY A 491 24.26 -9.37 -19.22
C GLY A 491 23.89 -7.97 -19.68
N GLN A 492 22.75 -7.80 -20.34
CA GLN A 492 22.24 -6.47 -20.72
C GLN A 492 21.85 -5.65 -19.48
N ARG A 493 21.16 -6.27 -18.50
CA ARG A 493 20.86 -5.59 -17.22
C ARG A 493 22.13 -5.16 -16.50
N GLN A 494 23.13 -6.05 -16.46
CA GLN A 494 24.40 -5.76 -15.80
C GLN A 494 25.15 -4.59 -16.46
N ARG A 495 25.21 -4.54 -17.82
CA ARG A 495 25.83 -3.42 -18.54
C ARG A 495 25.11 -2.09 -18.27
N ILE A 496 23.80 -2.08 -18.09
CA ILE A 496 23.07 -0.88 -17.64
C ILE A 496 23.50 -0.49 -16.22
N ALA A 497 23.68 -1.44 -15.29
CA ALA A 497 24.17 -1.14 -13.95
C ALA A 497 25.58 -0.53 -13.96
N ILE A 498 26.46 -1.08 -14.82
CA ILE A 498 27.79 -0.53 -15.01
C ILE A 498 27.73 0.88 -15.61
N ALA A 499 26.87 1.13 -16.62
CA ALA A 499 26.65 2.46 -17.17
C ALA A 499 26.19 3.47 -16.11
N ARG A 500 25.29 3.06 -15.20
CA ARG A 500 24.90 3.88 -14.04
C ARG A 500 26.08 4.23 -13.13
N ALA A 501 26.94 3.24 -12.85
CA ALA A 501 28.11 3.43 -12.00
C ALA A 501 29.17 4.35 -12.68
N ILE A 502 29.38 4.20 -13.98
CA ILE A 502 30.26 5.08 -14.78
C ILE A 502 29.71 6.52 -14.77
N LEU A 503 28.41 6.67 -15.05
CA LEU A 503 27.76 7.99 -15.08
C LEU A 503 27.78 8.67 -13.70
N ARG A 504 27.74 7.88 -12.62
CA ARG A 504 27.86 8.37 -11.24
C ARG A 504 29.19 9.03 -10.97
N ASP A 505 30.27 8.51 -11.54
CA ASP A 505 31.66 9.00 -11.43
C ASP A 505 32.12 9.23 -9.98
N ALA A 506 31.92 8.22 -9.15
CA ALA A 506 32.25 8.28 -7.72
C ALA A 506 33.67 7.75 -7.42
N PRO A 507 34.39 8.32 -6.42
CA PRO A 507 35.73 7.87 -6.05
C PRO A 507 35.78 6.50 -5.38
N LEU A 508 34.68 6.02 -4.79
CA LEU A 508 34.53 4.71 -4.19
C LEU A 508 33.60 3.83 -5.03
N LEU A 509 34.08 2.65 -5.41
CA LEU A 509 33.35 1.68 -6.21
C LEU A 509 33.09 0.40 -5.39
N LEU A 510 31.83 -0.01 -5.33
CA LEU A 510 31.40 -1.27 -4.73
C LEU A 510 30.87 -2.20 -5.81
N LEU A 511 31.47 -3.40 -5.92
CA LEU A 511 31.08 -4.43 -6.89
C LEU A 511 30.60 -5.68 -6.15
N ASP A 512 29.35 -6.07 -6.37
CA ASP A 512 28.77 -7.30 -5.79
C ASP A 512 28.53 -8.31 -6.90
N GLU A 513 29.40 -9.30 -7.03
CA GLU A 513 29.30 -10.45 -7.96
C GLU A 513 28.80 -10.12 -9.37
N ALA A 514 29.43 -9.17 -10.04
CA ALA A 514 28.95 -8.58 -11.29
C ALA A 514 28.87 -9.52 -12.52
N THR A 515 29.19 -10.83 -12.42
CA THR A 515 29.36 -11.71 -13.61
C THR A 515 28.77 -13.11 -13.48
N SER A 516 27.93 -13.43 -12.50
CA SER A 516 27.32 -14.77 -12.36
C SER A 516 26.29 -15.06 -13.47
N ALA A 517 26.31 -16.27 -14.04
CA ALA A 517 25.34 -16.82 -15.00
C ALA A 517 25.23 -16.10 -16.37
N LEU A 518 26.35 -15.69 -16.99
CA LEU A 518 26.37 -15.01 -18.27
C LEU A 518 26.98 -15.89 -19.38
N ASP A 519 26.59 -15.61 -20.63
CA ASP A 519 27.26 -16.15 -21.80
C ASP A 519 28.65 -15.54 -21.98
N ALA A 520 29.59 -16.28 -22.61
CA ALA A 520 30.99 -15.89 -22.73
C ALA A 520 31.21 -14.52 -23.42
N GLN A 521 30.38 -14.15 -24.40
CA GLN A 521 30.47 -12.86 -25.08
C GLN A 521 30.06 -11.70 -24.19
N SER A 522 28.92 -11.83 -23.47
CA SER A 522 28.47 -10.84 -22.49
C SER A 522 29.48 -10.69 -21.35
N GLU A 523 30.11 -11.79 -20.93
CA GLU A 523 31.12 -11.77 -19.88
C GLU A 523 32.37 -10.97 -20.30
N ALA A 524 32.90 -11.16 -21.50
CA ALA A 524 34.05 -10.40 -21.98
C ALA A 524 33.76 -8.88 -22.04
N ALA A 525 32.58 -8.50 -22.53
CA ALA A 525 32.15 -7.11 -22.59
C ALA A 525 32.02 -6.48 -21.16
N ILE A 526 31.44 -7.22 -20.23
CA ILE A 526 31.29 -6.77 -18.82
C ILE A 526 32.66 -6.63 -18.17
N GLN A 527 33.57 -7.57 -18.36
CA GLN A 527 34.92 -7.52 -17.82
C GLN A 527 35.67 -6.27 -18.33
N GLN A 528 35.57 -5.95 -19.61
CA GLN A 528 36.17 -4.77 -20.20
C GLN A 528 35.56 -3.48 -19.63
N ALA A 529 34.26 -3.42 -19.46
CA ALA A 529 33.55 -2.28 -18.85
C ALA A 529 33.95 -2.09 -17.39
N LEU A 530 34.08 -3.17 -16.60
CA LEU A 530 34.53 -3.13 -15.21
C LEU A 530 35.98 -2.63 -15.10
N GLN A 531 36.89 -3.08 -15.97
CA GLN A 531 38.27 -2.59 -15.97
C GLN A 531 38.36 -1.08 -16.19
N ARG A 532 37.55 -0.52 -17.09
CA ARG A 532 37.47 0.95 -17.27
C ARG A 532 36.90 1.64 -16.05
N LEU A 533 35.91 1.02 -15.41
CA LEU A 533 35.24 1.59 -14.22
C LEU A 533 36.17 1.60 -12.99
N GLU A 534 37.02 0.59 -12.80
CA GLU A 534 37.95 0.45 -11.66
C GLU A 534 39.07 1.49 -11.69
N GLN A 535 39.46 1.99 -12.86
CA GLN A 535 40.66 2.86 -13.03
C GLN A 535 40.55 4.13 -12.17
N GLY A 536 41.57 4.34 -11.30
CA GLY A 536 41.71 5.54 -10.48
C GLY A 536 40.72 5.65 -9.31
N ARG A 537 40.03 4.56 -8.94
CA ARG A 537 39.03 4.52 -7.87
C ARG A 537 39.43 3.52 -6.81
N THR A 538 39.05 3.82 -5.57
CA THR A 538 39.10 2.81 -4.51
C THR A 538 38.00 1.79 -4.76
N THR A 539 38.33 0.53 -4.90
CA THR A 539 37.38 -0.52 -5.28
C THR A 539 37.30 -1.62 -4.24
N LEU A 540 36.09 -1.93 -3.79
CA LEU A 540 35.80 -3.09 -2.96
C LEU A 540 34.91 -4.04 -3.75
N VAL A 541 35.43 -5.23 -4.06
CA VAL A 541 34.73 -6.21 -4.89
C VAL A 541 34.47 -7.51 -4.14
N ILE A 542 33.22 -7.99 -4.15
CA ILE A 542 32.91 -9.37 -3.74
C ILE A 542 33.20 -10.25 -4.96
N ALA A 543 34.23 -11.08 -4.85
CA ALA A 543 34.72 -11.85 -5.97
C ALA A 543 34.32 -13.32 -5.84
N HIS A 544 33.69 -13.82 -6.92
CA HIS A 544 33.33 -15.24 -7.11
C HIS A 544 34.05 -15.84 -8.32
N ARG A 545 34.92 -15.07 -9.01
CA ARG A 545 35.68 -15.52 -10.18
C ARG A 545 37.16 -15.25 -10.03
N LEU A 546 37.96 -16.22 -10.44
CA LEU A 546 39.42 -16.15 -10.36
C LEU A 546 39.99 -14.91 -11.04
N ALA A 547 39.50 -14.56 -12.22
CA ALA A 547 39.98 -13.40 -12.97
C ALA A 547 39.79 -12.06 -12.22
N THR A 548 38.75 -11.92 -11.39
CA THR A 548 38.55 -10.75 -10.55
C THR A 548 39.50 -10.76 -9.36
N VAL A 549 39.67 -11.92 -8.74
CA VAL A 549 40.56 -12.11 -7.59
C VAL A 549 42.04 -11.86 -7.95
N GLN A 550 42.49 -12.37 -9.10
CA GLN A 550 43.89 -12.25 -9.57
C GLN A 550 44.32 -10.81 -9.87
N ARG A 551 43.35 -9.93 -10.18
CA ARG A 551 43.61 -8.52 -10.50
C ARG A 551 43.56 -7.58 -9.32
N ALA A 552 43.01 -8.04 -8.19
CA ALA A 552 42.95 -7.25 -6.98
C ALA A 552 44.36 -7.02 -6.42
N ASP A 553 44.63 -5.80 -5.95
CA ASP A 553 45.87 -5.45 -5.27
C ASP A 553 46.02 -6.25 -3.98
N ARG A 554 44.88 -6.52 -3.31
CA ARG A 554 44.82 -7.31 -2.09
C ARG A 554 43.55 -8.13 -2.03
N ILE A 555 43.67 -9.35 -1.52
CA ILE A 555 42.56 -10.27 -1.26
C ILE A 555 42.38 -10.35 0.24
N VAL A 556 41.13 -10.24 0.69
CA VAL A 556 40.71 -10.41 2.08
C VAL A 556 39.83 -11.64 2.16
N VAL A 557 40.29 -12.66 2.86
CA VAL A 557 39.60 -13.93 3.05
C VAL A 557 38.75 -13.84 4.32
N MET A 558 37.45 -14.04 4.16
CA MET A 558 36.47 -13.96 5.25
C MET A 558 35.87 -15.33 5.55
N ASP A 559 35.71 -15.62 6.83
CA ASP A 559 34.95 -16.77 7.33
C ASP A 559 34.27 -16.41 8.65
N GLY A 560 32.98 -16.79 8.80
CA GLY A 560 32.21 -16.55 10.02
C GLY A 560 32.17 -15.08 10.49
N GLY A 561 32.18 -14.11 9.58
CA GLY A 561 32.16 -12.69 9.88
C GLY A 561 33.52 -12.09 10.26
N ARG A 562 34.61 -12.85 10.20
CA ARG A 562 35.97 -12.42 10.55
C ARG A 562 36.89 -12.48 9.32
N ILE A 563 37.97 -11.71 9.36
CA ILE A 563 39.07 -11.84 8.39
C ILE A 563 40.02 -12.94 8.90
N VAL A 564 40.21 -13.95 8.06
CA VAL A 564 41.07 -15.11 8.41
C VAL A 564 42.43 -15.07 7.71
N ALA A 565 42.55 -14.40 6.56
CA ALA A 565 43.82 -14.17 5.86
C ALA A 565 43.72 -12.93 4.96
N GLN A 566 44.85 -12.31 4.67
CA GLN A 566 44.99 -11.21 3.70
C GLN A 566 46.30 -11.34 2.92
N GLY A 567 46.27 -11.06 1.64
CA GLY A 567 47.46 -11.15 0.79
C GLY A 567 47.18 -11.00 -0.69
N THR A 568 48.16 -11.31 -1.52
CA THR A 568 47.98 -11.44 -2.96
C THR A 568 47.58 -12.87 -3.34
N HIS A 569 47.11 -13.05 -4.55
CA HIS A 569 46.75 -14.39 -5.06
C HIS A 569 47.88 -15.42 -4.86
N GLU A 570 49.11 -15.03 -5.20
CA GLU A 570 50.29 -15.92 -5.11
C GLU A 570 50.64 -16.24 -3.65
N SER A 571 50.64 -15.22 -2.77
CA SER A 571 50.98 -15.42 -1.35
C SER A 571 49.97 -16.32 -0.64
N LEU A 572 48.67 -16.11 -0.86
CA LEU A 572 47.61 -16.89 -0.21
C LEU A 572 47.52 -18.35 -0.77
N LEU A 573 47.88 -18.58 -2.05
CA LEU A 573 48.00 -19.93 -2.57
C LEU A 573 49.20 -20.66 -1.96
N ALA A 574 50.33 -19.97 -1.78
CA ALA A 574 51.53 -20.54 -1.18
C ALA A 574 51.36 -20.84 0.33
N GLU A 575 50.58 -19.99 1.04
CA GLU A 575 50.22 -20.18 2.45
C GLU A 575 49.28 -21.36 2.67
N GLY A 576 48.45 -21.67 1.65
CA GLY A 576 47.41 -22.70 1.76
C GLY A 576 46.18 -22.21 2.53
N GLY A 577 45.45 -23.13 3.20
CA GLY A 577 44.28 -22.80 4.00
C GLY A 577 43.02 -22.51 3.17
N LEU A 578 42.06 -21.78 3.74
CA LEU A 578 40.75 -21.57 3.17
C LEU A 578 40.77 -20.96 1.76
N TYR A 579 41.68 -20.02 1.51
CA TYR A 579 41.78 -19.41 0.18
C TYR A 579 42.18 -20.43 -0.89
N ALA A 580 43.18 -21.29 -0.62
CA ALA A 580 43.63 -22.31 -1.54
C ALA A 580 42.52 -23.35 -1.80
N GLU A 581 41.75 -23.73 -0.77
CA GLU A 581 40.61 -24.61 -0.94
C GLU A 581 39.52 -23.97 -1.83
N LEU A 582 39.17 -22.72 -1.59
CA LEU A 582 38.20 -21.97 -2.42
C LEU A 582 38.69 -21.79 -3.86
N ALA A 583 40.00 -21.53 -4.02
CA ALA A 583 40.62 -21.41 -5.36
C ALA A 583 40.52 -22.72 -6.12
N HIS A 584 40.77 -23.84 -5.47
CA HIS A 584 40.66 -25.17 -6.11
C HIS A 584 39.17 -25.54 -6.42
N LEU A 585 38.24 -25.22 -5.55
CA LEU A 585 36.84 -25.62 -5.71
C LEU A 585 36.05 -24.72 -6.68
N GLN A 586 36.30 -23.40 -6.66
CA GLN A 586 35.50 -22.41 -7.39
C GLN A 586 36.14 -21.92 -8.68
N PHE A 587 37.48 -22.06 -8.82
CA PHE A 587 38.22 -21.40 -9.88
C PHE A 587 38.93 -22.40 -10.84
N VAL A 588 38.92 -23.69 -10.58
CA VAL A 588 39.49 -24.73 -11.41
C VAL A 588 38.42 -25.55 -12.18
N ALA A 589 37.13 -25.23 -12.02
CA ALA A 589 36.02 -25.87 -12.72
C ALA A 589 35.66 -25.15 -14.01
#